data_b345ada521a860ca08c063e89031e331
#
_entry.id   b345ada521a860ca08c063e89031e331
#
_cell.length_a   1.000
_cell.length_b   1.000
_cell.length_c   1.000
_cell.angle_alpha   90.00
_cell.angle_beta   90.00
_cell.angle_gamma   90.00
#
_symmetry.space_group_name_H-M   'P 1'
#
loop_
_entity.id
_entity.type
_entity.pdbx_description
1 polymer ?
#
loop_
_entity_poly.entity_id
_entity_poly.type
_entity_poly.pdbx_seq_one_letter_code
_entity_poly.pdbx_strand_id
1 'polypeptide(L)'
;MNVNLPTGTTITTIAAGAGHSLATTTAGTALAWGGNYSGQLGNGTNNHSNTPLNVNLPTGTTITTIAASASHSLATTTAGTALAWGYNYSGQLGNGTNNSSNTPVNVNLPTGTTVTAIAAGNDHSMALTEPPSSTTALEVSPRNPEPDQDVTLTATVICTTSAPTGTITFRNGSSDLHTMPLDGTNTATHTTRLPAGTHTLTAHYTSTNTCPSGQSEATTITIDTPTSPGPDTPDDPGLPTTGPSLPTTGPSLPTTIGAAALLLLTGTTLIHLARRRRPTHQPH
;
A
#
# COMPACT_ATOMS: atom_id res chain seq x y z
N MET A 1 15.19 40.32 -3.74
CA MET A 1 13.85 40.63 -4.30
C MET A 1 12.82 40.17 -3.29
N ASN A 2 11.89 41.02 -2.87
CA ASN A 2 10.78 40.61 -2.00
C ASN A 2 9.56 40.37 -2.87
N VAL A 3 8.89 39.22 -2.66
CA VAL A 3 7.63 38.86 -3.32
C VAL A 3 6.47 39.22 -2.39
N ASN A 4 5.53 40.03 -2.86
CA ASN A 4 4.34 40.40 -2.10
C ASN A 4 3.35 39.21 -2.05
N LEU A 5 3.46 38.40 -1.02
CA LEU A 5 2.55 37.25 -0.78
C LEU A 5 1.23 37.75 -0.16
N PRO A 6 0.12 37.06 -0.41
CA PRO A 6 -1.12 37.29 0.33
C PRO A 6 -0.89 37.13 1.85
N THR A 7 -1.58 37.93 2.66
CA THR A 7 -1.44 37.91 4.12
C THR A 7 -1.71 36.50 4.68
N GLY A 8 -0.84 36.05 5.59
CA GLY A 8 -0.95 34.72 6.23
C GLY A 8 -0.49 33.55 5.36
N THR A 9 0.08 33.79 4.17
CA THR A 9 0.57 32.74 3.28
C THR A 9 1.97 32.28 3.70
N THR A 10 2.14 30.99 3.91
CA THR A 10 3.44 30.33 4.10
C THR A 10 3.76 29.45 2.90
N ILE A 11 4.93 29.68 2.29
CA ILE A 11 5.39 28.91 1.13
C ILE A 11 6.15 27.67 1.60
N THR A 12 5.91 26.52 0.96
CA THR A 12 6.58 25.26 1.23
C THR A 12 7.59 24.88 0.15
N THR A 13 7.27 25.10 -1.13
CA THR A 13 8.17 24.85 -2.27
C THR A 13 8.06 25.96 -3.30
N ILE A 14 9.11 26.11 -4.10
CA ILE A 14 9.17 27.06 -5.21
C ILE A 14 9.72 26.37 -6.46
N ALA A 15 9.30 26.85 -7.65
CA ALA A 15 9.87 26.48 -8.93
C ALA A 15 9.94 27.72 -9.83
N ALA A 16 11.01 27.83 -10.62
CA ALA A 16 11.22 28.91 -11.56
C ALA A 16 11.30 28.38 -12.98
N GLY A 17 10.47 28.91 -13.87
CA GLY A 17 10.55 28.72 -15.31
C GLY A 17 11.38 29.79 -15.98
N ALA A 18 11.40 29.83 -17.32
CA ALA A 18 12.14 30.87 -18.04
C ALA A 18 11.52 32.27 -17.86
N GLY A 19 10.20 32.36 -17.71
CA GLY A 19 9.50 33.64 -17.61
C GLY A 19 8.42 33.68 -16.51
N HIS A 20 8.24 32.65 -15.75
CA HIS A 20 7.23 32.58 -14.67
C HIS A 20 7.76 31.85 -13.44
N SER A 21 7.10 32.04 -12.33
CA SER A 21 7.42 31.43 -11.04
C SER A 21 6.19 30.75 -10.47
N LEU A 22 6.42 29.66 -9.75
CA LEU A 22 5.42 28.91 -9.02
C LEU A 22 5.81 28.79 -7.55
N ALA A 23 4.84 28.72 -6.66
CA ALA A 23 5.03 28.42 -5.25
C ALA A 23 3.87 27.58 -4.73
N THR A 24 4.14 26.62 -3.83
CA THR A 24 3.11 25.93 -3.08
C THR A 24 3.01 26.52 -1.67
N THR A 25 1.82 26.43 -1.09
CA THR A 25 1.54 26.93 0.25
C THR A 25 1.33 25.78 1.23
N THR A 26 1.40 26.06 2.52
CA THR A 26 1.06 25.09 3.58
C THR A 26 -0.39 24.61 3.51
N ALA A 27 -1.28 25.38 2.86
CA ALA A 27 -2.66 24.98 2.60
C ALA A 27 -2.81 24.02 1.39
N GLY A 28 -1.71 23.66 0.73
CA GLY A 28 -1.73 22.80 -0.46
C GLY A 28 -2.27 23.48 -1.71
N THR A 29 -2.35 24.82 -1.73
CA THR A 29 -2.65 25.62 -2.92
C THR A 29 -1.38 25.98 -3.66
N ALA A 30 -1.51 26.46 -4.90
CA ALA A 30 -0.39 26.97 -5.69
C ALA A 30 -0.60 28.44 -6.06
N LEU A 31 0.49 29.19 -6.04
CA LEU A 31 0.59 30.57 -6.52
C LEU A 31 1.48 30.60 -7.75
N ALA A 32 1.16 31.50 -8.70
CA ALA A 32 1.93 31.73 -9.92
C ALA A 32 2.02 33.20 -10.25
N TRP A 33 3.16 33.65 -10.84
CA TRP A 33 3.35 35.00 -11.32
C TRP A 33 4.41 35.05 -12.43
N GLY A 34 4.46 36.15 -13.17
CA GLY A 34 5.36 36.36 -14.31
C GLY A 34 4.65 36.29 -15.65
N GLY A 35 5.31 35.73 -16.65
CA GLY A 35 4.81 35.56 -18.01
C GLY A 35 3.66 34.55 -18.09
N ASN A 36 2.67 34.81 -19.00
CA ASN A 36 1.46 34.00 -19.12
C ASN A 36 0.92 33.88 -20.55
N TYR A 37 1.75 34.10 -21.58
CA TYR A 37 1.28 34.05 -22.98
C TYR A 37 0.59 32.71 -23.35
N SER A 38 1.03 31.64 -22.76
CA SER A 38 0.51 30.28 -23.02
C SER A 38 -0.42 29.76 -21.91
N GLY A 39 -0.76 30.60 -20.90
CA GLY A 39 -1.56 30.17 -19.77
C GLY A 39 -0.78 29.48 -18.65
N GLN A 40 0.56 29.63 -18.62
CA GLN A 40 1.44 28.95 -17.65
C GLN A 40 1.24 29.38 -16.20
N LEU A 41 0.49 30.44 -15.91
CA LEU A 41 0.07 30.80 -14.55
C LEU A 41 -1.12 29.99 -14.05
N GLY A 42 -1.89 29.34 -14.95
CA GLY A 42 -2.98 28.45 -14.58
C GLY A 42 -4.18 29.13 -13.90
N ASN A 43 -4.33 30.42 -14.04
CA ASN A 43 -5.35 31.27 -13.41
C ASN A 43 -6.61 31.50 -14.26
N GLY A 44 -6.77 30.75 -15.36
CA GLY A 44 -7.87 30.88 -16.30
C GLY A 44 -7.73 32.00 -17.32
N THR A 45 -6.59 32.72 -17.34
CA THR A 45 -6.29 33.80 -18.27
C THR A 45 -4.95 33.59 -18.96
N ASN A 46 -4.65 34.45 -19.97
CA ASN A 46 -3.33 34.54 -20.60
C ASN A 46 -2.63 35.86 -20.27
N ASN A 47 -3.12 36.62 -19.27
CA ASN A 47 -2.53 37.87 -18.84
C ASN A 47 -1.35 37.64 -17.91
N HIS A 48 -0.25 38.37 -18.15
CA HIS A 48 0.91 38.38 -17.23
C HIS A 48 0.52 38.92 -15.86
N SER A 49 1.26 38.54 -14.83
CA SER A 49 1.10 39.09 -13.49
C SER A 49 2.45 39.38 -12.85
N ASN A 50 2.61 40.60 -12.32
CA ASN A 50 3.77 40.98 -11.51
C ASN A 50 3.58 40.71 -10.01
N THR A 51 2.43 40.11 -9.62
CA THR A 51 2.10 39.69 -8.27
C THR A 51 1.63 38.22 -8.27
N PRO A 52 1.86 37.47 -7.17
CA PRO A 52 1.36 36.09 -7.05
C PRO A 52 -0.17 36.01 -7.15
N LEU A 53 -0.65 35.17 -8.05
CA LEU A 53 -2.07 34.83 -8.25
C LEU A 53 -2.30 33.38 -7.88
N ASN A 54 -3.49 33.06 -7.43
CA ASN A 54 -3.89 31.66 -7.23
C ASN A 54 -3.98 30.92 -8.56
N VAL A 55 -3.42 29.73 -8.60
CA VAL A 55 -3.69 28.75 -9.65
C VAL A 55 -5.10 28.19 -9.46
N ASN A 56 -5.90 28.13 -10.52
CA ASN A 56 -7.27 27.59 -10.50
C ASN A 56 -7.24 26.06 -10.44
N LEU A 57 -6.91 25.50 -9.28
CA LEU A 57 -6.90 24.04 -9.08
C LEU A 57 -8.31 23.46 -9.12
N PRO A 58 -8.50 22.21 -9.59
CA PRO A 58 -9.75 21.51 -9.44
C PRO A 58 -10.18 21.43 -7.97
N THR A 59 -11.48 21.50 -7.71
CA THR A 59 -12.04 21.45 -6.35
C THR A 59 -11.55 20.22 -5.57
N GLY A 60 -11.12 20.43 -4.32
CA GLY A 60 -10.61 19.35 -3.46
C GLY A 60 -9.18 18.90 -3.76
N THR A 61 -8.47 19.57 -4.67
CA THR A 61 -7.08 19.24 -4.99
C THR A 61 -6.09 19.90 -4.03
N THR A 62 -5.18 19.09 -3.49
CA THR A 62 -4.06 19.54 -2.67
C THR A 62 -2.75 19.24 -3.40
N ILE A 63 -1.92 20.25 -3.63
CA ILE A 63 -0.63 20.12 -4.31
C ILE A 63 0.45 19.70 -3.33
N THR A 64 1.32 18.78 -3.77
CA THR A 64 2.49 18.32 -3.02
C THR A 64 3.80 18.85 -3.59
N THR A 65 3.93 18.89 -4.91
CA THR A 65 5.14 19.33 -5.61
C THR A 65 4.78 20.09 -6.87
N ILE A 66 5.65 21.01 -7.28
CA ILE A 66 5.53 21.79 -8.51
C ILE A 66 6.82 21.73 -9.33
N ALA A 67 6.69 21.88 -10.64
CA ALA A 67 7.81 22.10 -11.57
C ALA A 67 7.40 23.11 -12.64
N ALA A 68 8.34 23.95 -13.04
CA ALA A 68 8.15 24.98 -14.07
C ALA A 68 9.17 24.81 -15.19
N SER A 69 8.71 24.96 -16.43
CA SER A 69 9.51 24.94 -17.64
C SER A 69 9.64 26.34 -18.26
N ALA A 70 9.97 26.41 -19.54
CA ALA A 70 9.94 27.68 -20.27
C ALA A 70 8.52 28.26 -20.33
N SER A 71 7.52 27.45 -20.69
CA SER A 71 6.15 27.92 -20.98
C SER A 71 5.04 27.01 -20.49
N HIS A 72 5.35 25.98 -19.70
CA HIS A 72 4.35 25.14 -19.07
C HIS A 72 4.71 24.87 -17.61
N SER A 73 3.74 24.40 -16.85
CA SER A 73 3.80 24.15 -15.42
C SER A 73 3.26 22.77 -15.11
N LEU A 74 3.83 22.13 -14.09
CA LEU A 74 3.42 20.81 -13.61
C LEU A 74 3.19 20.87 -12.10
N ALA A 75 2.30 20.00 -11.62
CA ALA A 75 2.13 19.77 -10.19
C ALA A 75 1.78 18.31 -9.92
N THR A 76 2.19 17.79 -8.75
CA THR A 76 1.67 16.53 -8.19
C THR A 76 0.68 16.82 -7.09
N THR A 77 -0.25 15.89 -6.86
CA THR A 77 -1.30 16.01 -5.87
C THR A 77 -1.15 14.97 -4.76
N THR A 78 -1.80 15.18 -3.63
CA THR A 78 -1.88 14.18 -2.55
C THR A 78 -2.55 12.87 -2.98
N ALA A 79 -3.35 12.91 -4.05
CA ALA A 79 -3.96 11.72 -4.65
C ALA A 79 -2.98 10.92 -5.55
N GLY A 80 -1.71 11.35 -5.66
CA GLY A 80 -0.73 10.69 -6.52
C GLY A 80 -0.95 10.95 -8.02
N THR A 81 -1.77 11.93 -8.40
CA THR A 81 -1.98 12.33 -9.79
C THR A 81 -1.06 13.48 -10.19
N ALA A 82 -0.91 13.72 -11.49
CA ALA A 82 -0.21 14.87 -12.03
C ALA A 82 -1.18 15.81 -12.75
N LEU A 83 -0.96 17.11 -12.57
CA LEU A 83 -1.59 18.21 -13.30
C LEU A 83 -0.58 18.90 -14.15
N ALA A 84 -1.00 19.43 -15.32
CA ALA A 84 -0.17 20.21 -16.23
C ALA A 84 -0.98 21.38 -16.81
N TRP A 85 -0.32 22.51 -17.11
CA TRP A 85 -0.96 23.65 -17.76
C TRP A 85 0.07 24.54 -18.46
N GLY A 86 -0.40 25.42 -19.35
CA GLY A 86 0.44 26.26 -20.17
C GLY A 86 0.54 25.76 -21.61
N TYR A 87 1.68 25.93 -22.25
CA TYR A 87 1.97 25.57 -23.63
C TYR A 87 1.91 24.06 -23.87
N ASN A 88 1.33 23.64 -25.05
CA ASN A 88 1.11 22.22 -25.33
C ASN A 88 1.27 21.81 -26.80
N TYR A 89 1.84 22.61 -27.67
CA TYR A 89 1.91 22.27 -29.10
C TYR A 89 2.75 21.00 -29.39
N SER A 90 3.67 20.64 -28.48
CA SER A 90 4.44 19.41 -28.52
C SER A 90 3.83 18.28 -27.68
N GLY A 91 2.64 18.45 -27.11
CA GLY A 91 1.98 17.45 -26.25
C GLY A 91 2.55 17.39 -24.83
N GLN A 92 3.30 18.42 -24.37
CA GLN A 92 3.99 18.45 -23.07
C GLN A 92 3.06 18.42 -21.85
N LEU A 93 1.76 18.70 -22.00
CA LEU A 93 0.77 18.55 -20.93
C LEU A 93 0.33 17.09 -20.72
N GLY A 94 0.64 16.18 -21.67
CA GLY A 94 0.33 14.76 -21.54
C GLY A 94 -1.15 14.42 -21.35
N ASN A 95 -2.07 15.31 -21.78
CA ASN A 95 -3.52 15.20 -21.62
C ASN A 95 -4.24 14.61 -22.85
N GLY A 96 -3.48 14.05 -23.81
CA GLY A 96 -4.01 13.47 -25.04
C GLY A 96 -4.36 14.50 -26.11
N THR A 97 -4.00 15.78 -25.94
CA THR A 97 -4.21 16.86 -26.90
C THR A 97 -2.92 17.65 -27.14
N ASN A 98 -2.94 18.52 -28.18
CA ASN A 98 -1.88 19.50 -28.43
C ASN A 98 -2.37 20.94 -28.14
N ASN A 99 -3.51 21.10 -27.46
CA ASN A 99 -4.05 22.41 -27.13
C ASN A 99 -3.45 22.90 -25.80
N SER A 100 -2.93 24.12 -25.80
CA SER A 100 -2.50 24.81 -24.57
C SER A 100 -3.67 25.02 -23.61
N SER A 101 -3.41 25.02 -22.32
CA SER A 101 -4.42 25.23 -21.28
C SER A 101 -3.99 26.31 -20.30
N ASN A 102 -4.89 27.28 -20.06
CA ASN A 102 -4.67 28.32 -19.04
C ASN A 102 -5.23 27.95 -17.66
N THR A 103 -5.68 26.70 -17.50
CA THR A 103 -6.04 26.07 -16.22
C THR A 103 -5.40 24.70 -16.12
N PRO A 104 -5.12 24.20 -14.90
CA PRO A 104 -4.59 22.86 -14.69
C PRO A 104 -5.51 21.77 -15.29
N VAL A 105 -4.92 20.86 -16.08
CA VAL A 105 -5.57 19.67 -16.63
C VAL A 105 -4.88 18.42 -16.13
N ASN A 106 -5.62 17.31 -16.05
CA ASN A 106 -5.03 16.02 -15.67
C ASN A 106 -4.08 15.51 -16.75
N VAL A 107 -2.94 14.97 -16.32
CA VAL A 107 -2.07 14.17 -17.18
C VAL A 107 -2.68 12.78 -17.32
N ASN A 108 -2.78 12.27 -18.55
CA ASN A 108 -3.33 10.94 -18.84
C ASN A 108 -2.26 9.86 -18.52
N LEU A 109 -2.27 9.39 -17.29
CA LEU A 109 -1.42 8.29 -16.84
C LEU A 109 -2.17 6.96 -16.89
N PRO A 110 -1.46 5.83 -17.00
CA PRO A 110 -2.09 4.52 -16.86
C PRO A 110 -2.84 4.39 -15.53
N THR A 111 -3.96 3.67 -15.54
CA THR A 111 -4.78 3.44 -14.34
C THR A 111 -3.94 2.81 -13.21
N GLY A 112 -4.14 3.28 -11.99
CA GLY A 112 -3.40 2.80 -10.81
C GLY A 112 -1.98 3.37 -10.67
N THR A 113 -1.58 4.31 -11.55
CA THR A 113 -0.27 4.95 -11.46
C THR A 113 -0.27 6.01 -10.34
N THR A 114 0.71 5.92 -9.43
CA THR A 114 1.01 6.95 -8.43
C THR A 114 2.27 7.70 -8.85
N VAL A 115 2.18 9.02 -9.00
CA VAL A 115 3.32 9.89 -9.34
C VAL A 115 4.08 10.26 -8.08
N THR A 116 5.39 9.99 -8.07
CA THR A 116 6.29 10.29 -6.94
C THR A 116 7.16 11.51 -7.18
N ALA A 117 7.47 11.82 -8.45
CA ALA A 117 8.22 13.03 -8.82
C ALA A 117 7.85 13.49 -10.23
N ILE A 118 8.07 14.78 -10.47
CA ILE A 118 7.89 15.42 -11.78
C ILE A 118 9.09 16.27 -12.14
N ALA A 119 9.35 16.37 -13.44
CA ALA A 119 10.32 17.31 -13.99
C ALA A 119 9.80 17.90 -15.30
N ALA A 120 10.07 19.18 -15.51
CA ALA A 120 9.70 19.90 -16.72
C ALA A 120 10.96 20.25 -17.52
N GLY A 121 11.04 19.78 -18.74
CA GLY A 121 12.01 20.23 -19.74
C GLY A 121 11.44 21.38 -20.56
N ASN A 122 12.13 21.82 -21.59
CA ASN A 122 11.66 22.95 -22.41
C ASN A 122 10.32 22.62 -23.09
N ASP A 123 10.25 21.51 -23.82
CA ASP A 123 9.10 21.08 -24.61
C ASP A 123 8.62 19.66 -24.26
N HIS A 124 8.96 19.17 -23.08
CA HIS A 124 8.54 17.85 -22.58
C HIS A 124 8.37 17.85 -21.08
N SER A 125 7.63 16.87 -20.59
CA SER A 125 7.42 16.60 -19.17
C SER A 125 7.82 15.18 -18.83
N MET A 126 8.29 14.96 -17.61
CA MET A 126 8.56 13.64 -17.08
C MET A 126 7.85 13.46 -15.74
N ALA A 127 7.35 12.25 -15.53
CA ALA A 127 6.84 11.81 -14.24
C ALA A 127 7.54 10.52 -13.84
N LEU A 128 8.04 10.47 -12.61
CA LEU A 128 8.46 9.23 -11.99
C LEU A 128 7.25 8.65 -11.27
N THR A 129 7.02 7.37 -11.45
CA THR A 129 5.89 6.67 -10.84
C THR A 129 6.36 5.56 -9.92
N GLU A 130 5.56 5.20 -8.94
CA GLU A 130 5.81 4.00 -8.16
C GLU A 130 5.79 2.77 -9.08
N PRO A 131 6.74 1.84 -8.89
CA PRO A 131 6.68 0.58 -9.62
C PRO A 131 5.41 -0.20 -9.23
N PRO A 132 4.83 -0.99 -10.15
CA PRO A 132 3.77 -1.91 -9.79
C PRO A 132 4.21 -2.83 -8.65
N SER A 133 3.31 -3.07 -7.70
CA SER A 133 3.53 -4.01 -6.61
C SER A 133 2.33 -4.91 -6.42
N SER A 134 2.57 -6.11 -5.88
CA SER A 134 1.52 -7.04 -5.49
C SER A 134 1.72 -7.51 -4.06
N THR A 135 0.63 -7.87 -3.42
CA THR A 135 0.63 -8.54 -2.12
C THR A 135 -0.18 -9.82 -2.27
N THR A 136 0.41 -10.95 -1.88
CA THR A 136 -0.27 -12.25 -1.81
C THR A 136 -0.42 -12.60 -0.35
N ALA A 137 -1.65 -12.81 0.12
CA ALA A 137 -1.96 -13.27 1.48
C ALA A 137 -2.46 -14.71 1.43
N LEU A 138 -2.12 -15.51 2.45
CA LEU A 138 -2.63 -16.87 2.64
C LEU A 138 -3.38 -16.96 3.97
N GLU A 139 -4.61 -17.41 3.92
CA GLU A 139 -5.40 -17.81 5.07
C GLU A 139 -5.52 -19.33 5.10
N VAL A 140 -5.34 -19.92 6.29
CA VAL A 140 -5.43 -21.37 6.52
C VAL A 140 -6.50 -21.62 7.58
N SER A 141 -7.47 -22.49 7.27
CA SER A 141 -8.58 -22.80 8.18
C SER A 141 -8.90 -24.30 8.17
N PRO A 142 -9.00 -24.96 9.33
CA PRO A 142 -8.65 -24.43 10.66
C PRO A 142 -7.13 -24.27 10.84
N ARG A 143 -6.71 -23.45 11.80
CA ARG A 143 -5.27 -23.27 12.13
C ARG A 143 -4.69 -24.40 12.97
N ASN A 144 -5.55 -25.13 13.69
CA ASN A 144 -5.22 -26.32 14.48
C ASN A 144 -6.14 -27.44 14.02
N PRO A 145 -5.86 -28.07 12.88
CA PRO A 145 -6.68 -29.16 12.37
C PRO A 145 -6.48 -30.44 13.18
N GLU A 146 -7.57 -31.16 13.40
CA GLU A 146 -7.54 -32.51 13.93
C GLU A 146 -6.96 -33.49 12.90
N PRO A 147 -6.48 -34.69 13.31
CA PRO A 147 -6.10 -35.75 12.38
C PRO A 147 -7.21 -36.01 11.35
N ASP A 148 -6.85 -36.18 10.08
CA ASP A 148 -7.77 -36.43 8.97
C ASP A 148 -8.80 -35.30 8.69
N GLN A 149 -8.69 -34.16 9.34
CA GLN A 149 -9.53 -32.98 9.06
C GLN A 149 -9.11 -32.28 7.77
N ASP A 150 -10.11 -31.81 7.02
CA ASP A 150 -9.87 -31.00 5.83
C ASP A 150 -9.31 -29.60 6.24
N VAL A 151 -8.26 -29.17 5.55
CA VAL A 151 -7.65 -27.84 5.67
C VAL A 151 -7.94 -27.05 4.41
N THR A 152 -8.57 -25.89 4.56
CA THR A 152 -8.85 -24.96 3.47
C THR A 152 -7.80 -23.88 3.43
N LEU A 153 -7.19 -23.71 2.27
CA LEU A 153 -6.19 -22.69 1.94
C LEU A 153 -6.86 -21.65 1.05
N THR A 154 -6.93 -20.40 1.49
CA THR A 154 -7.47 -19.29 0.69
C THR A 154 -6.37 -18.26 0.46
N ALA A 155 -5.98 -18.08 -0.80
CA ALA A 155 -5.03 -17.05 -1.21
C ALA A 155 -5.79 -15.84 -1.78
N THR A 156 -5.38 -14.63 -1.39
CA THR A 156 -5.90 -13.38 -1.91
C THR A 156 -4.75 -12.55 -2.47
N VAL A 157 -4.92 -12.03 -3.69
CA VAL A 157 -3.92 -11.17 -4.35
C VAL A 157 -4.47 -9.76 -4.50
N ILE A 158 -3.68 -8.77 -4.10
CA ILE A 158 -3.97 -7.34 -4.29
C ILE A 158 -2.85 -6.75 -5.13
N CYS A 159 -3.20 -5.95 -6.12
CA CYS A 159 -2.25 -5.27 -7.00
C CYS A 159 -2.51 -3.76 -7.03
N THR A 160 -1.45 -2.96 -7.11
CA THR A 160 -1.56 -1.50 -7.10
C THR A 160 -2.01 -0.90 -8.42
N THR A 161 -1.81 -1.59 -9.56
CA THR A 161 -1.99 -1.00 -10.91
C THR A 161 -3.19 -1.55 -11.68
N SER A 162 -3.59 -2.79 -11.42
CA SER A 162 -4.67 -3.46 -12.16
C SER A 162 -5.23 -4.62 -11.35
N ALA A 163 -6.42 -5.11 -11.71
CA ALA A 163 -6.92 -6.37 -11.16
C ALA A 163 -5.90 -7.49 -11.47
N PRO A 164 -5.48 -8.28 -10.47
CA PRO A 164 -4.54 -9.37 -10.70
C PRO A 164 -5.19 -10.45 -11.57
N THR A 165 -4.41 -10.99 -12.52
CA THR A 165 -4.78 -12.17 -13.31
C THR A 165 -3.63 -13.15 -13.30
N GLY A 166 -3.93 -14.44 -13.29
CA GLY A 166 -2.91 -15.47 -13.22
C GLY A 166 -3.33 -16.66 -12.37
N THR A 167 -2.35 -17.35 -11.80
CA THR A 167 -2.57 -18.58 -11.03
C THR A 167 -1.94 -18.50 -9.64
N ILE A 168 -2.52 -19.24 -8.70
CA ILE A 168 -1.94 -19.51 -7.40
C ILE A 168 -1.46 -20.95 -7.35
N THR A 169 -0.22 -21.17 -6.92
CA THR A 169 0.30 -22.48 -6.54
C THR A 169 0.43 -22.53 -5.02
N PHE A 170 -0.38 -23.36 -4.38
CA PHE A 170 -0.26 -23.67 -2.95
C PHE A 170 0.87 -24.66 -2.74
N ARG A 171 1.70 -24.42 -1.71
CA ARG A 171 2.87 -25.24 -1.40
C ARG A 171 2.90 -25.65 0.07
N ASN A 172 3.50 -26.83 0.31
CA ASN A 172 3.92 -27.29 1.63
C ASN A 172 5.44 -27.48 1.61
N GLY A 173 6.17 -26.56 2.23
CA GLY A 173 7.62 -26.47 2.05
C GLY A 173 7.98 -26.26 0.59
N SER A 174 8.76 -27.18 0.02
CA SER A 174 9.16 -27.16 -1.39
C SER A 174 8.21 -27.89 -2.35
N SER A 175 7.19 -28.58 -1.83
CA SER A 175 6.28 -29.41 -2.63
C SER A 175 5.03 -28.62 -3.05
N ASP A 176 4.68 -28.68 -4.32
CA ASP A 176 3.44 -28.11 -4.84
C ASP A 176 2.26 -28.99 -4.43
N LEU A 177 1.25 -28.39 -3.79
CA LEU A 177 0.01 -29.07 -3.44
C LEU A 177 -1.00 -28.99 -4.58
N HIS A 178 -1.24 -27.77 -5.08
CA HIS A 178 -2.19 -27.52 -6.14
C HIS A 178 -1.95 -26.17 -6.82
N THR A 179 -2.23 -26.11 -8.14
CA THR A 179 -2.21 -24.86 -8.91
C THR A 179 -3.58 -24.61 -9.52
N MET A 180 -4.10 -23.39 -9.35
CA MET A 180 -5.40 -22.99 -9.87
C MET A 180 -5.44 -21.50 -10.24
N PRO A 181 -6.34 -21.09 -11.16
CA PRO A 181 -6.48 -19.69 -11.51
C PRO A 181 -7.09 -18.87 -10.36
N LEU A 182 -6.82 -17.55 -10.34
CA LEU A 182 -7.57 -16.59 -9.55
C LEU A 182 -9.00 -16.51 -10.09
N ASP A 183 -9.96 -16.37 -9.19
CA ASP A 183 -11.37 -16.12 -9.53
C ASP A 183 -11.64 -14.61 -9.75
N GLY A 184 -12.91 -14.26 -10.02
CA GLY A 184 -13.34 -12.88 -10.25
C GLY A 184 -13.27 -11.97 -9.01
N THR A 185 -12.95 -12.51 -7.83
CA THR A 185 -12.75 -11.77 -6.58
C THR A 185 -11.27 -11.69 -6.17
N ASN A 186 -10.37 -12.05 -7.09
CA ASN A 186 -8.91 -12.08 -6.89
C ASN A 186 -8.47 -13.11 -5.84
N THR A 187 -9.23 -14.19 -5.67
CA THR A 187 -8.95 -15.26 -4.72
C THR A 187 -8.76 -16.59 -5.41
N ALA A 188 -8.12 -17.52 -4.70
CA ALA A 188 -8.04 -18.94 -5.05
C ALA A 188 -8.19 -19.75 -3.76
N THR A 189 -9.05 -20.76 -3.78
CA THR A 189 -9.33 -21.58 -2.59
C THR A 189 -9.13 -23.06 -2.90
N HIS A 190 -8.30 -23.73 -2.10
CA HIS A 190 -8.01 -25.16 -2.21
C HIS A 190 -8.22 -25.85 -0.87
N THR A 191 -8.95 -26.96 -0.88
CA THR A 191 -9.17 -27.79 0.30
C THR A 191 -8.38 -29.10 0.14
N THR A 192 -7.62 -29.46 1.16
CA THR A 192 -6.75 -30.62 1.16
C THR A 192 -6.70 -31.27 2.54
N ARG A 193 -6.25 -32.52 2.60
CA ARG A 193 -5.88 -33.20 3.85
C ARG A 193 -4.37 -33.32 3.91
N LEU A 194 -3.84 -33.00 5.06
CA LEU A 194 -2.41 -33.10 5.32
C LEU A 194 -2.17 -34.20 6.36
N PRO A 195 -1.09 -34.98 6.26
CA PRO A 195 -0.77 -36.02 7.25
C PRO A 195 -0.39 -35.37 8.59
N ALA A 196 -0.33 -36.21 9.64
CA ALA A 196 0.22 -35.75 10.93
C ALA A 196 1.64 -35.23 10.77
N GLY A 197 1.96 -34.12 11.45
CA GLY A 197 3.24 -33.44 11.37
C GLY A 197 3.13 -31.93 11.28
N THR A 198 4.26 -31.28 11.11
CA THR A 198 4.34 -29.82 10.94
C THR A 198 4.41 -29.48 9.44
N HIS A 199 3.55 -28.58 9.01
CA HIS A 199 3.42 -28.14 7.63
C HIS A 199 3.70 -26.64 7.54
N THR A 200 4.55 -26.25 6.58
CA THR A 200 4.83 -24.84 6.25
C THR A 200 4.18 -24.49 4.92
N LEU A 201 3.07 -23.78 4.98
CA LEU A 201 2.20 -23.51 3.85
C LEU A 201 2.46 -22.12 3.28
N THR A 202 2.55 -22.02 1.95
CA THR A 202 2.71 -20.75 1.20
C THR A 202 1.80 -20.75 -0.02
N ALA A 203 1.43 -19.56 -0.48
CA ALA A 203 0.74 -19.35 -1.75
C ALA A 203 1.67 -18.54 -2.69
N HIS A 204 1.96 -19.09 -3.86
CA HIS A 204 2.78 -18.45 -4.89
C HIS A 204 1.87 -17.95 -6.01
N TYR A 205 1.86 -16.64 -6.22
CA TYR A 205 1.14 -16.01 -7.30
C TYR A 205 2.03 -15.89 -8.54
N THR A 206 1.58 -16.43 -9.67
CA THR A 206 2.19 -16.27 -10.99
C THR A 206 1.27 -15.40 -11.84
N SER A 207 1.74 -14.22 -12.19
CA SER A 207 1.00 -13.21 -12.93
C SER A 207 0.95 -13.51 -14.43
N THR A 208 -0.15 -13.13 -15.07
CA THR A 208 -0.30 -13.10 -16.54
C THR A 208 -0.53 -11.69 -17.10
N ASN A 209 -0.46 -10.64 -16.24
CA ASN A 209 -0.60 -9.24 -16.65
C ASN A 209 0.51 -8.35 -16.04
N THR A 210 0.28 -7.03 -15.93
CA THR A 210 1.23 -6.05 -15.38
C THR A 210 1.39 -6.11 -13.86
N CYS A 211 0.53 -6.87 -13.16
CA CYS A 211 0.66 -7.10 -11.73
C CYS A 211 1.86 -8.02 -11.46
N PRO A 212 2.84 -7.64 -10.63
CA PRO A 212 4.00 -8.50 -10.38
C PRO A 212 3.63 -9.82 -9.71
N SER A 213 4.32 -10.90 -10.06
CA SER A 213 4.24 -12.17 -9.34
C SER A 213 4.77 -12.01 -7.91
N GLY A 214 4.27 -12.81 -6.97
CA GLY A 214 4.63 -12.72 -5.57
C GLY A 214 4.32 -13.99 -4.80
N GLN A 215 4.62 -13.97 -3.51
CA GLN A 215 4.28 -15.07 -2.60
C GLN A 215 3.78 -14.54 -1.27
N SER A 216 3.00 -15.36 -0.56
CA SER A 216 2.57 -15.06 0.81
C SER A 216 3.69 -15.27 1.82
N GLU A 217 3.52 -14.67 2.99
CA GLU A 217 4.22 -15.14 4.18
C GLU A 217 3.89 -16.62 4.43
N ALA A 218 4.82 -17.34 5.07
CA ALA A 218 4.64 -18.74 5.40
C ALA A 218 3.72 -18.89 6.62
N THR A 219 2.72 -19.77 6.52
CA THR A 219 1.86 -20.14 7.64
C THR A 219 2.20 -21.56 8.09
N THR A 220 2.58 -21.71 9.34
CA THR A 220 2.88 -23.01 9.93
C THR A 220 1.67 -23.53 10.69
N ILE A 221 1.29 -24.79 10.42
CA ILE A 221 0.28 -25.54 11.18
C ILE A 221 0.88 -26.87 11.63
N THR A 222 0.37 -27.43 12.73
CA THR A 222 0.77 -28.75 13.22
C THR A 222 -0.48 -29.60 13.37
N ILE A 223 -0.41 -30.83 12.87
CA ILE A 223 -1.45 -31.85 12.99
C ILE A 223 -0.90 -32.94 13.87
N ASP A 224 -1.54 -33.15 15.02
CA ASP A 224 -1.10 -34.17 15.97
C ASP A 224 -1.33 -35.59 15.44
N THR A 225 -0.51 -36.52 15.88
CA THR A 225 -0.78 -37.94 15.62
C THR A 225 -2.02 -38.38 16.41
N PRO A 226 -2.91 -39.18 15.82
CA PRO A 226 -4.02 -39.74 16.58
C PRO A 226 -3.49 -40.47 17.81
N THR A 227 -3.93 -40.05 18.99
CA THR A 227 -3.65 -40.82 20.21
C THR A 227 -4.39 -42.11 20.10
N SER A 228 -3.65 -43.22 19.92
CA SER A 228 -4.27 -44.56 20.06
C SER A 228 -4.89 -44.65 21.45
N PRO A 229 -6.19 -45.05 21.57
CA PRO A 229 -6.70 -45.36 22.89
C PRO A 229 -5.80 -46.42 23.48
N GLY A 230 -5.22 -46.12 24.67
CA GLY A 230 -4.41 -47.10 25.40
C GLY A 230 -5.23 -48.38 25.53
N PRO A 231 -4.57 -49.58 25.57
CA PRO A 231 -5.30 -50.79 25.79
C PRO A 231 -6.13 -50.65 27.06
N ASP A 232 -7.47 -50.85 26.90
CA ASP A 232 -8.38 -50.91 28.03
C ASP A 232 -7.75 -51.86 29.06
N THR A 233 -7.37 -51.33 30.23
CA THR A 233 -7.02 -52.20 31.35
C THR A 233 -8.22 -53.02 31.66
N PRO A 234 -8.15 -54.40 31.63
CA PRO A 234 -9.28 -55.21 32.01
C PRO A 234 -9.74 -54.80 33.40
N ASP A 235 -11.02 -54.49 33.54
CA ASP A 235 -11.65 -54.26 34.83
C ASP A 235 -11.20 -55.31 35.81
N ASP A 236 -10.46 -54.89 36.85
CA ASP A 236 -10.15 -55.71 38.00
C ASP A 236 -11.49 -55.97 38.73
N PRO A 237 -11.99 -57.22 38.85
CA PRO A 237 -13.24 -57.50 39.51
C PRO A 237 -13.08 -57.19 41.00
N GLY A 238 -13.59 -56.05 41.40
CA GLY A 238 -13.50 -55.43 42.70
C GLY A 238 -13.74 -56.33 43.90
N LEU A 239 -12.83 -56.22 44.84
CA LEU A 239 -12.98 -56.68 46.20
C LEU A 239 -13.96 -55.74 46.94
N PRO A 240 -14.99 -56.23 47.64
CA PRO A 240 -15.91 -55.35 48.36
C PRO A 240 -15.28 -54.83 49.67
N THR A 241 -14.98 -53.57 49.72
CA THR A 241 -14.61 -52.90 50.98
C THR A 241 -15.84 -52.24 51.59
N THR A 242 -16.42 -52.89 52.60
CA THR A 242 -17.39 -52.27 53.54
C THR A 242 -16.60 -51.44 54.55
N GLY A 243 -16.77 -50.10 54.50
CA GLY A 243 -16.28 -49.18 55.51
C GLY A 243 -17.16 -47.96 55.58
N PRO A 244 -17.54 -47.43 56.77
CA PRO A 244 -18.54 -46.39 56.90
C PRO A 244 -18.07 -45.02 56.48
N SER A 245 -18.91 -44.30 55.75
CA SER A 245 -18.69 -42.94 55.27
C SER A 245 -18.78 -41.92 56.40
N LEU A 246 -17.76 -41.07 56.55
CA LEU A 246 -17.81 -39.82 57.31
C LEU A 246 -18.20 -38.65 56.37
N PRO A 247 -19.10 -37.76 56.84
CA PRO A 247 -19.49 -36.59 56.04
C PRO A 247 -18.46 -35.47 56.19
N THR A 248 -17.87 -35.04 55.10
CA THR A 248 -17.09 -33.76 55.06
C THR A 248 -17.93 -32.67 54.42
N THR A 249 -18.46 -31.80 55.30
CA THR A 249 -18.98 -30.52 54.89
C THR A 249 -17.79 -29.53 54.79
N GLY A 250 -17.50 -29.00 53.58
CA GLY A 250 -16.62 -27.87 53.35
C GLY A 250 -17.20 -26.94 52.35
N PRO A 251 -17.09 -25.59 52.56
CA PRO A 251 -17.83 -24.61 51.76
C PRO A 251 -17.16 -24.42 50.37
N SER A 252 -18.01 -24.34 49.37
CA SER A 252 -17.65 -23.98 47.99
C SER A 252 -17.30 -22.50 47.89
N LEU A 253 -16.11 -22.20 47.35
CA LEU A 253 -15.70 -20.86 46.91
C LEU A 253 -16.18 -20.62 45.47
N PRO A 254 -16.65 -19.42 45.13
CA PRO A 254 -17.10 -19.12 43.76
C PRO A 254 -15.91 -18.80 42.87
N THR A 255 -15.88 -19.44 41.71
CA THR A 255 -14.92 -19.17 40.63
C THR A 255 -15.31 -17.90 39.89
N THR A 256 -14.58 -16.82 40.08
CA THR A 256 -14.75 -15.61 39.27
C THR A 256 -14.08 -15.80 37.90
N ILE A 257 -14.90 -15.69 36.87
CA ILE A 257 -14.44 -15.63 35.47
C ILE A 257 -13.84 -14.25 35.22
N GLY A 258 -12.54 -14.17 35.07
CA GLY A 258 -11.83 -12.96 34.66
C GLY A 258 -11.89 -12.77 33.15
N ALA A 259 -12.56 -11.71 32.72
CA ALA A 259 -12.52 -11.26 31.33
C ALA A 259 -11.13 -10.72 30.99
N ALA A 260 -10.44 -11.36 30.03
CA ALA A 260 -9.18 -10.85 29.48
C ALA A 260 -9.47 -9.72 28.50
N ALA A 261 -9.03 -8.51 28.85
CA ALA A 261 -9.07 -7.35 27.98
C ALA A 261 -8.04 -7.49 26.85
N LEU A 262 -8.53 -7.36 25.61
CA LEU A 262 -7.73 -7.31 24.40
C LEU A 262 -6.99 -5.96 24.33
N LEU A 263 -5.67 -5.95 24.56
CA LEU A 263 -4.82 -4.77 24.37
C LEU A 263 -4.34 -4.73 22.90
N LEU A 264 -4.87 -3.79 22.12
CA LEU A 264 -4.36 -3.43 20.80
C LEU A 264 -3.07 -2.60 20.98
N LEU A 265 -1.92 -3.21 20.74
CA LEU A 265 -0.64 -2.51 20.60
C LEU A 265 -0.46 -2.07 19.16
N THR A 266 -0.64 -0.76 18.91
CA THR A 266 -0.18 -0.10 17.69
C THR A 266 1.34 0.06 17.77
N GLY A 267 2.07 -0.77 17.03
CA GLY A 267 3.52 -0.68 16.90
C GLY A 267 3.92 0.45 15.96
N THR A 268 4.36 1.58 16.49
CA THR A 268 5.10 2.60 15.75
C THR A 268 6.54 2.13 15.57
N THR A 269 6.89 1.79 14.33
CA THR A 269 8.27 1.43 13.97
C THR A 269 9.11 2.70 13.86
N LEU A 270 10.03 2.88 14.80
CA LEU A 270 11.03 3.96 14.81
C LEU A 270 12.15 3.58 13.83
N ILE A 271 12.23 4.25 12.69
CA ILE A 271 13.35 4.08 11.74
C ILE A 271 14.53 4.91 12.23
N HIS A 272 15.60 4.23 12.67
CA HIS A 272 16.90 4.85 12.97
C HIS A 272 17.63 5.16 11.65
N LEU A 273 17.71 6.42 11.29
CA LEU A 273 18.59 6.92 10.22
C LEU A 273 20.03 6.95 10.69
N ALA A 274 20.83 5.97 10.28
CA ALA A 274 22.27 5.97 10.45
C ALA A 274 22.91 7.05 9.56
N ARG A 275 23.37 8.13 10.17
CA ARG A 275 24.13 9.23 9.54
C ARG A 275 25.52 8.72 9.17
N ARG A 276 25.77 8.32 7.91
CA ARG A 276 27.13 8.09 7.39
C ARG A 276 27.87 9.43 7.30
N ARG A 277 28.94 9.58 8.10
CA ARG A 277 29.93 10.65 7.97
C ARG A 277 30.73 10.42 6.68
N ARG A 278 30.80 11.44 5.82
CA ARG A 278 31.72 11.49 4.67
C ARG A 278 33.12 11.84 5.20
N PRO A 279 34.20 11.21 4.68
CA PRO A 279 35.54 11.66 4.96
C PRO A 279 35.84 12.96 4.17
N THR A 280 36.42 13.94 4.85
CA THR A 280 36.92 15.19 4.28
C THR A 280 38.18 14.89 3.47
N HIS A 281 38.16 15.20 2.19
CA HIS A 281 39.34 15.21 1.34
C HIS A 281 39.96 16.62 1.43
N GLN A 282 41.23 16.70 1.87
CA GLN A 282 42.05 17.90 1.83
C GLN A 282 42.72 17.99 0.46
N PRO A 283 42.83 19.18 -0.18
CA PRO A 283 43.61 19.37 -1.39
C PRO A 283 45.08 19.68 -1.06
N HIS A 284 45.93 19.09 -1.82
CA HIS A 284 47.30 19.59 -2.06
C HIS A 284 47.29 20.49 -3.32
#